data_05901b0d956cd6c995daff45133ce945
#
_entry.id   05901b0d956cd6c995daff45133ce945
#
_cell.length_a   1.000
_cell.length_b   1.000
_cell.length_c   1.000
_cell.angle_alpha   90.00
_cell.angle_beta   90.00
_cell.angle_gamma   90.00
#
_symmetry.space_group_name_H-M   'P 1'
#
loop_
_entity.id
_entity.type
_entity.pdbx_description
1 polymer ?
#
loop_
_entity_poly.entity_id
_entity_poly.type
_entity_poly.pdbx_seq_one_letter_code
_entity_poly.pdbx_strand_id
1 'polypeptide(L)'
;MRKVLSAAAALGLCLSLPAVALAGAGMSNEQILKELEYLRNKVQSQQAQIETLGAMVDKKVSAKVEEEVKKAGSGKVVLANEFIDQLTLKGDLRARYEIQSKDYYSQANTADVDRERWRTRFRVGGVWDNKAEDWQVGAGLATGDDTPSSTNDTWSDTKPFKTGDIRLDYAYAAHKWQDFKFTIGQQINPYETSWVLWDSDVRLAGLTAQYGQKEGIFATLGGYGARLVNDDNTAMLYMGQAGYRGKVGDAKYTVAAGYHKYDQSFINNMPTDAIYTTSIDPAQYAIEVGDLYGKVSFPVSSAKLSLYGHIWQNFGAEGSMGQSQAKDFPKTPGDADLGWVVGLDAQIDKVRLGYAYAVVEADSLYGYLADADFGDGLGSKTNKKGHRVQAGYDFTKNWSADITWLNYKQDEEYYSTNNKMDTVDLYQFDLNYKF
;
A
#
# COMPACT_ATOMS: atom_id res chain seq x y z
N MET A 1 7.22 18.93 20.53
CA MET A 1 6.63 19.10 21.88
C MET A 1 5.88 20.41 22.10
N ARG A 2 6.40 21.60 21.77
CA ARG A 2 5.65 22.87 21.94
C ARG A 2 4.28 22.93 21.25
N LYS A 3 4.14 22.38 20.05
CA LYS A 3 2.85 22.39 19.30
C LYS A 3 1.81 21.36 19.80
N VAL A 4 2.24 20.31 20.49
CA VAL A 4 1.35 19.29 21.05
C VAL A 4 0.75 19.77 22.38
N LEU A 5 1.54 20.50 23.18
CA LEU A 5 1.05 21.12 24.41
C LEU A 5 0.04 22.24 24.14
N SER A 6 0.21 22.99 23.04
CA SER A 6 -0.77 24.01 22.62
C SER A 6 -2.11 23.41 22.19
N ALA A 7 -2.11 22.23 21.54
CA ALA A 7 -3.34 21.54 21.14
C ALA A 7 -4.09 20.93 22.34
N ALA A 8 -3.36 20.38 23.33
CA ALA A 8 -3.97 19.85 24.55
C ALA A 8 -4.57 20.95 25.45
N ALA A 9 -3.94 22.13 25.49
CA ALA A 9 -4.48 23.27 26.21
C ALA A 9 -5.74 23.85 25.55
N ALA A 10 -5.82 23.83 24.22
CA ALA A 10 -7.00 24.27 23.48
C ALA A 10 -8.19 23.31 23.64
N LEU A 11 -7.97 22.00 23.74
CA LEU A 11 -9.03 21.01 24.01
C LEU A 11 -9.54 21.09 25.48
N GLY A 12 -8.66 21.39 26.43
CA GLY A 12 -9.04 21.56 27.84
C GLY A 12 -9.91 22.78 28.08
N LEU A 13 -9.75 23.85 27.29
CA LEU A 13 -10.56 25.08 27.41
C LEU A 13 -11.98 24.92 26.82
N CYS A 14 -12.20 23.99 25.87
CA CYS A 14 -13.55 23.75 25.35
C CYS A 14 -14.44 22.89 26.26
N LEU A 15 -13.88 22.20 27.27
CA LEU A 15 -14.63 21.32 28.16
C LEU A 15 -15.02 21.96 29.52
N SER A 16 -14.58 23.19 29.80
CA SER A 16 -14.87 23.90 31.07
C SER A 16 -15.79 25.13 30.94
N LEU A 17 -16.47 25.29 29.82
CA LEU A 17 -17.56 26.24 29.74
C LEU A 17 -18.76 25.66 30.52
N PRO A 18 -19.15 26.21 31.64
CA PRO A 18 -20.43 25.85 32.23
C PRO A 18 -21.51 26.17 31.20
N ALA A 19 -22.36 25.18 30.92
CA ALA A 19 -23.57 25.40 30.17
C ALA A 19 -24.37 26.50 30.86
N VAL A 20 -24.22 27.74 30.38
CA VAL A 20 -25.14 28.80 30.72
C VAL A 20 -26.41 28.44 29.98
N ALA A 21 -27.31 27.78 30.70
CA ALA A 21 -28.66 27.60 30.25
C ALA A 21 -29.22 28.98 29.89
N LEU A 22 -29.67 29.12 28.65
CA LEU A 22 -30.49 30.23 28.22
C LEU A 22 -31.80 30.18 29.03
N ALA A 23 -31.77 30.79 30.22
CA ALA A 23 -32.98 31.24 30.89
C ALA A 23 -33.21 32.67 30.43
N GLY A 24 -34.17 32.84 29.57
CA GLY A 24 -34.56 34.17 29.07
C GLY A 24 -35.02 35.10 30.17
N ALA A 25 -34.89 36.36 29.88
CA ALA A 25 -35.47 37.54 30.47
C ALA A 25 -34.72 38.17 31.69
N GLY A 26 -34.07 39.30 31.47
CA GLY A 26 -33.99 40.34 32.43
C GLY A 26 -32.61 40.84 32.90
N MET A 27 -31.51 40.43 32.30
CA MET A 27 -30.22 41.07 32.59
C MET A 27 -30.11 42.42 31.86
N SER A 28 -29.83 43.48 32.62
CA SER A 28 -29.57 44.78 32.01
C SER A 28 -28.22 44.77 31.27
N ASN A 29 -28.08 45.59 30.21
CA ASN A 29 -26.82 45.74 29.47
C ASN A 29 -25.62 46.01 30.38
N GLU A 30 -25.83 46.66 31.50
CA GLU A 30 -24.81 46.94 32.51
C GLU A 30 -24.36 45.70 33.27
N GLN A 31 -25.27 44.77 33.53
CA GLN A 31 -24.94 43.47 34.14
C GLN A 31 -24.16 42.54 33.17
N ILE A 32 -24.53 42.57 31.89
CA ILE A 32 -23.82 41.83 30.85
C ILE A 32 -22.39 42.37 30.68
N LEU A 33 -22.22 43.70 30.70
CA LEU A 33 -20.88 44.30 30.60
C LEU A 33 -19.99 43.94 31.79
N LYS A 34 -20.52 43.94 33.01
CA LYS A 34 -19.77 43.53 34.21
C LYS A 34 -19.37 42.04 34.16
N GLU A 35 -20.26 41.19 33.70
CA GLU A 35 -19.95 39.76 33.53
C GLU A 35 -18.88 39.50 32.45
N LEU A 36 -18.95 40.22 31.33
CA LEU A 36 -17.94 40.18 30.30
C LEU A 36 -16.57 40.66 30.78
N GLU A 37 -16.53 41.74 31.58
CA GLU A 37 -15.30 42.25 32.17
C GLU A 37 -14.73 41.29 33.22
N TYR A 38 -15.55 40.66 34.03
CA TYR A 38 -15.16 39.58 34.95
C TYR A 38 -14.59 38.37 34.21
N LEU A 39 -15.28 37.89 33.18
CA LEU A 39 -14.81 36.76 32.36
C LEU A 39 -13.50 37.09 31.65
N ARG A 40 -13.35 38.28 31.11
CA ARG A 40 -12.10 38.74 30.47
C ARG A 40 -10.93 38.73 31.45
N ASN A 41 -11.13 39.25 32.67
CA ASN A 41 -10.11 39.27 33.71
C ASN A 41 -9.75 37.85 34.16
N LYS A 42 -10.75 36.96 34.24
CA LYS A 42 -10.54 35.54 34.55
C LYS A 42 -9.73 34.81 33.51
N VAL A 43 -10.03 35.04 32.22
CA VAL A 43 -9.28 34.50 31.10
C VAL A 43 -7.83 34.99 31.10
N GLN A 44 -7.60 36.30 31.33
CA GLN A 44 -6.24 36.85 31.44
C GLN A 44 -5.46 36.24 32.61
N SER A 45 -6.10 36.04 33.77
CA SER A 45 -5.48 35.40 34.93
C SER A 45 -5.12 33.94 34.63
N GLN A 46 -6.00 33.20 33.95
CA GLN A 46 -5.73 31.82 33.55
C GLN A 46 -4.59 31.74 32.49
N GLN A 47 -4.54 32.68 31.56
CA GLN A 47 -3.47 32.79 30.59
C GLN A 47 -2.10 32.97 31.26
N ALA A 48 -2.01 33.88 32.23
CA ALA A 48 -0.79 34.10 33.01
C ALA A 48 -0.38 32.86 33.83
N GLN A 49 -1.37 32.13 34.38
CA GLN A 49 -1.10 30.85 35.07
C GLN A 49 -0.57 29.79 34.13
N ILE A 50 -1.13 29.67 32.92
CA ILE A 50 -0.67 28.74 31.91
C ILE A 50 0.76 29.05 31.45
N GLU A 51 1.10 30.34 31.25
CA GLU A 51 2.45 30.77 30.93
C GLU A 51 3.45 30.47 32.06
N THR A 52 3.05 30.70 33.30
CA THR A 52 3.87 30.39 34.48
C THR A 52 4.08 28.90 34.65
N LEU A 53 3.02 28.10 34.48
CA LEU A 53 3.11 26.65 34.53
C LEU A 53 3.96 26.10 33.36
N GLY A 54 3.81 26.69 32.18
CA GLY A 54 4.64 26.34 31.03
C GLY A 54 6.13 26.57 31.30
N ALA A 55 6.47 27.74 31.82
CA ALA A 55 7.85 28.06 32.19
C ALA A 55 8.40 27.16 33.31
N MET A 56 7.56 26.80 34.30
CA MET A 56 7.95 25.89 35.38
C MET A 56 8.16 24.44 34.84
N VAL A 57 7.31 23.98 33.93
CA VAL A 57 7.44 22.69 33.30
C VAL A 57 8.72 22.63 32.45
N ASP A 58 8.95 23.65 31.62
CA ASP A 58 10.16 23.74 30.79
C ASP A 58 11.42 23.74 31.66
N LYS A 59 11.42 24.52 32.78
CA LYS A 59 12.56 24.56 33.70
C LYS A 59 12.76 23.24 34.45
N LYS A 60 11.69 22.56 34.91
CA LYS A 60 11.77 21.26 35.58
C LYS A 60 12.18 20.14 34.61
N VAL A 61 11.67 20.14 33.37
CA VAL A 61 12.03 19.18 32.33
C VAL A 61 13.49 19.39 31.95
N SER A 62 13.93 20.61 31.69
CA SER A 62 15.32 20.92 31.37
C SER A 62 16.28 20.52 32.49
N ALA A 63 15.95 20.85 33.76
CA ALA A 63 16.78 20.47 34.90
C ALA A 63 16.83 18.94 35.11
N LYS A 64 15.71 18.24 34.91
CA LYS A 64 15.67 16.78 35.03
C LYS A 64 16.38 16.08 33.89
N VAL A 65 16.29 16.64 32.67
CA VAL A 65 17.06 16.17 31.52
C VAL A 65 18.55 16.38 31.75
N GLU A 66 18.98 17.56 32.25
CA GLU A 66 20.39 17.80 32.59
C GLU A 66 20.91 16.88 33.71
N GLU A 67 20.09 16.57 34.71
CA GLU A 67 20.44 15.64 35.80
C GLU A 67 20.54 14.20 35.29
N GLU A 68 19.61 13.73 34.49
CA GLU A 68 19.64 12.40 33.87
C GLU A 68 20.80 12.28 32.83
N VAL A 69 21.08 13.35 32.09
CA VAL A 69 22.25 13.45 31.19
C VAL A 69 23.57 13.32 31.96
N LYS A 70 23.70 14.00 33.11
CA LYS A 70 24.88 13.89 33.99
C LYS A 70 25.01 12.49 34.61
N LYS A 71 23.89 11.84 34.98
CA LYS A 71 23.88 10.46 35.52
C LYS A 71 24.17 9.41 34.44
N ALA A 72 23.73 9.65 33.20
CA ALA A 72 23.90 8.73 32.08
C ALA A 72 25.29 8.73 31.44
N GLY A 73 26.10 9.74 31.73
CA GLY A 73 27.39 9.98 31.05
C GLY A 73 27.20 10.55 29.63
N SER A 74 28.13 11.38 29.21
CA SER A 74 28.04 12.10 27.91
C SER A 74 27.91 11.20 26.67
N GLY A 75 28.40 9.96 26.73
CA GLY A 75 28.33 9.01 25.61
C GLY A 75 26.93 8.49 25.26
N LYS A 76 26.03 8.35 26.26
CA LYS A 76 24.66 7.87 26.00
C LYS A 76 23.76 8.94 25.32
N VAL A 77 24.00 10.20 25.62
CA VAL A 77 23.22 11.29 25.02
C VAL A 77 23.64 11.52 23.57
N VAL A 78 24.94 11.42 23.29
CA VAL A 78 25.47 11.48 21.92
C VAL A 78 24.93 10.30 21.09
N LEU A 79 24.93 9.06 21.62
CA LEU A 79 24.36 7.89 20.94
C LEU A 79 22.84 8.04 20.68
N ALA A 80 22.10 8.64 21.60
CA ALA A 80 20.66 8.89 21.40
C ALA A 80 20.39 9.94 20.32
N ASN A 81 21.19 11.00 20.25
CA ASN A 81 21.07 12.02 19.21
C ASN A 81 21.49 11.46 17.85
N GLU A 82 22.59 10.72 17.76
CA GLU A 82 23.01 10.05 16.54
C GLU A 82 21.96 9.06 16.03
N PHE A 83 21.32 8.32 16.92
CA PHE A 83 20.23 7.41 16.55
C PHE A 83 19.03 8.17 15.97
N ILE A 84 18.63 9.28 16.62
CA ILE A 84 17.49 10.10 16.17
C ILE A 84 17.80 10.79 14.85
N ASP A 85 19.00 11.28 14.66
CA ASP A 85 19.45 11.97 13.42
C ASP A 85 19.49 11.01 12.21
N GLN A 86 19.66 9.71 12.46
CA GLN A 86 19.67 8.66 11.44
C GLN A 86 18.29 8.03 11.23
N LEU A 87 17.29 8.36 12.06
CA LEU A 87 15.93 7.82 11.97
C LEU A 87 15.07 8.68 11.05
N THR A 88 14.54 8.08 9.99
CA THR A 88 13.53 8.69 9.14
C THR A 88 12.17 8.06 9.42
N LEU A 89 11.22 8.87 9.89
CA LEU A 89 9.82 8.46 10.06
C LEU A 89 9.00 8.88 8.84
N LYS A 90 8.13 7.99 8.38
CA LYS A 90 7.21 8.22 7.27
C LYS A 90 5.89 7.54 7.55
N GLY A 91 4.84 8.11 6.99
CA GLY A 91 3.53 7.50 7.06
C GLY A 91 2.54 8.13 6.09
N ASP A 92 1.41 7.46 5.95
CA ASP A 92 0.27 7.97 5.20
C ASP A 92 -1.05 7.59 5.87
N LEU A 93 -2.04 8.45 5.66
CA LEU A 93 -3.43 8.22 5.96
C LEU A 93 -4.21 8.36 4.65
N ARG A 94 -5.08 7.40 4.35
CA ARG A 94 -6.03 7.46 3.24
C ARG A 94 -7.44 7.21 3.78
N ALA A 95 -8.37 8.10 3.45
CA ALA A 95 -9.79 7.82 3.52
C ALA A 95 -10.29 7.54 2.09
N ARG A 96 -10.97 6.41 1.89
CA ARG A 96 -11.49 5.97 0.60
C ARG A 96 -13.00 5.76 0.68
N TYR A 97 -13.72 6.33 -0.29
CA TYR A 97 -15.06 5.92 -0.65
C TYR A 97 -15.02 5.12 -1.94
N GLU A 98 -15.68 3.99 -1.98
CA GLU A 98 -15.61 3.05 -3.08
C GLU A 98 -17.02 2.61 -3.48
N ILE A 99 -17.29 2.64 -4.78
CA ILE A 99 -18.53 2.16 -5.40
C ILE A 99 -18.14 1.09 -6.42
N GLN A 100 -18.76 -0.07 -6.34
CA GLN A 100 -18.60 -1.15 -7.30
C GLN A 100 -19.96 -1.53 -7.86
N SER A 101 -20.12 -1.45 -9.18
CA SER A 101 -21.28 -1.93 -9.91
C SER A 101 -20.90 -3.18 -10.72
N LYS A 102 -21.73 -4.18 -10.68
CA LYS A 102 -21.53 -5.46 -11.37
C LYS A 102 -22.76 -5.78 -12.20
N ASP A 103 -22.55 -5.90 -13.51
CA ASP A 103 -23.57 -6.37 -14.42
C ASP A 103 -23.55 -7.90 -14.44
N TYR A 104 -24.63 -8.51 -14.00
CA TYR A 104 -24.83 -9.95 -14.09
C TYR A 104 -25.75 -10.27 -15.28
N TYR A 105 -25.21 -10.98 -16.27
CA TYR A 105 -26.07 -11.64 -17.26
C TYR A 105 -26.45 -13.04 -16.73
N SER A 106 -27.59 -13.16 -16.09
CA SER A 106 -28.24 -14.44 -15.81
C SER A 106 -29.44 -14.58 -16.74
N GLN A 107 -29.65 -15.75 -17.32
CA GLN A 107 -30.87 -16.06 -18.06
C GLN A 107 -32.15 -15.96 -17.19
N ALA A 108 -32.02 -15.88 -15.87
CA ALA A 108 -33.10 -15.82 -14.91
C ALA A 108 -33.20 -14.49 -14.15
N ASN A 109 -32.16 -13.68 -14.05
CA ASN A 109 -32.14 -12.40 -13.31
C ASN A 109 -31.03 -11.49 -13.82
N THR A 110 -31.40 -10.37 -14.42
CA THR A 110 -30.53 -9.21 -14.63
C THR A 110 -30.56 -8.38 -13.34
N ALA A 111 -29.84 -8.78 -12.33
CA ALA A 111 -29.73 -7.99 -11.11
C ALA A 111 -28.33 -7.37 -11.06
N ASP A 112 -28.27 -6.08 -11.24
CA ASP A 112 -27.07 -5.31 -10.92
C ASP A 112 -26.79 -5.45 -9.43
N VAL A 113 -25.55 -5.75 -9.06
CA VAL A 113 -25.12 -5.81 -7.67
C VAL A 113 -24.20 -4.65 -7.40
N ASP A 114 -24.71 -3.67 -6.71
CA ASP A 114 -23.94 -2.52 -6.28
C ASP A 114 -23.41 -2.72 -4.87
N ARG A 115 -22.16 -2.33 -4.66
CA ARG A 115 -21.51 -2.32 -3.36
C ARG A 115 -20.89 -0.95 -3.12
N GLU A 116 -21.25 -0.35 -2.00
CA GLU A 116 -20.62 0.86 -1.51
C GLU A 116 -19.90 0.58 -0.20
N ARG A 117 -18.70 1.14 -0.03
CA ARG A 117 -17.96 1.00 1.22
C ARG A 117 -17.04 2.17 1.50
N TRP A 118 -16.89 2.47 2.78
CA TRP A 118 -15.86 3.37 3.29
C TRP A 118 -14.70 2.56 3.83
N ARG A 119 -13.48 3.01 3.54
CA ARG A 119 -12.26 2.33 3.97
C ARG A 119 -11.24 3.34 4.47
N THR A 120 -10.44 2.92 5.42
CA THR A 120 -9.28 3.67 5.91
C THR A 120 -8.02 2.87 5.68
N ARG A 121 -6.94 3.56 5.32
CA ARG A 121 -5.58 3.04 5.39
C ARG A 121 -4.74 3.98 6.22
N PHE A 122 -4.09 3.46 7.22
CA PHE A 122 -3.07 4.16 7.97
C PHE A 122 -1.80 3.33 7.97
N ARG A 123 -0.68 3.94 7.58
CA ARG A 123 0.63 3.32 7.60
C ARG A 123 1.60 4.26 8.30
N VAL A 124 2.42 3.71 9.19
CA VAL A 124 3.50 4.44 9.86
C VAL A 124 4.70 3.53 10.00
N GLY A 125 5.88 4.05 9.72
CA GLY A 125 7.10 3.29 9.89
C GLY A 125 8.33 4.17 9.97
N GLY A 126 9.42 3.55 10.35
CA GLY A 126 10.72 4.20 10.47
C GLY A 126 11.81 3.38 9.82
N VAL A 127 12.80 4.08 9.32
CA VAL A 127 14.04 3.50 8.83
C VAL A 127 15.19 4.20 9.54
N TRP A 128 15.96 3.43 10.26
CA TRP A 128 17.23 3.83 10.83
C TRP A 128 18.34 3.46 9.86
N ASP A 129 19.17 4.45 9.44
CA ASP A 129 20.22 4.30 8.44
C ASP A 129 21.57 4.68 9.03
N ASN A 130 22.29 3.70 9.61
CA ASN A 130 23.64 3.88 10.13
C ASN A 130 24.65 3.94 8.98
N LYS A 131 24.91 5.16 8.50
CA LYS A 131 25.84 5.40 7.40
C LYS A 131 27.30 5.11 7.74
N ALA A 132 27.68 5.09 9.02
CA ALA A 132 29.04 4.82 9.46
C ALA A 132 29.42 3.34 9.31
N GLU A 133 28.42 2.46 9.40
CA GLU A 133 28.61 1.00 9.35
C GLU A 133 27.84 0.37 8.18
N ASP A 134 27.22 1.16 7.31
CA ASP A 134 26.43 0.70 6.16
C ASP A 134 25.23 -0.23 6.51
N TRP A 135 24.71 -0.11 7.74
CA TRP A 135 23.53 -0.84 8.19
C TRP A 135 22.27 -0.01 8.12
N GLN A 136 21.18 -0.66 7.75
CA GLN A 136 19.84 -0.11 7.74
C GLN A 136 18.88 -1.07 8.45
N VAL A 137 18.03 -0.56 9.32
CA VAL A 137 16.95 -1.30 9.96
C VAL A 137 15.64 -0.55 9.70
N GLY A 138 14.65 -1.25 9.20
CA GLY A 138 13.33 -0.68 8.95
C GLY A 138 12.22 -1.48 9.62
N ALA A 139 11.24 -0.78 10.19
CA ALA A 139 10.02 -1.39 10.70
C ALA A 139 8.82 -0.47 10.49
N GLY A 140 7.66 -1.04 10.20
CA GLY A 140 6.43 -0.29 9.96
C GLY A 140 5.18 -1.09 10.28
N LEU A 141 4.12 -0.34 10.57
CA LEU A 141 2.78 -0.85 10.85
C LEU A 141 1.81 -0.35 9.78
N ALA A 142 0.81 -1.14 9.46
CA ALA A 142 -0.29 -0.78 8.57
C ALA A 142 -1.63 -1.26 9.14
N THR A 143 -2.71 -0.59 8.75
CA THR A 143 -4.06 -1.13 8.93
C THR A 143 -4.30 -2.32 8.00
N GLY A 144 -5.38 -3.04 8.22
CA GLY A 144 -5.81 -4.20 7.43
C GLY A 144 -5.60 -5.52 8.16
N ASP A 145 -6.32 -6.52 7.69
CA ASP A 145 -6.25 -7.90 8.16
C ASP A 145 -5.00 -8.63 7.62
N ASP A 146 -5.03 -9.95 7.57
CA ASP A 146 -3.96 -10.80 7.07
C ASP A 146 -3.90 -10.91 5.53
N THR A 147 -4.77 -10.21 4.81
CA THR A 147 -4.75 -10.19 3.34
C THR A 147 -3.49 -9.49 2.82
N PRO A 148 -2.56 -10.18 2.13
CA PRO A 148 -1.27 -9.62 1.76
C PRO A 148 -1.36 -8.49 0.73
N SER A 149 -2.36 -8.49 -0.13
CA SER A 149 -2.57 -7.50 -1.21
C SER A 149 -3.47 -6.32 -0.82
N SER A 150 -3.74 -6.10 0.48
CA SER A 150 -4.53 -4.94 0.92
C SER A 150 -4.14 -4.47 2.32
N THR A 151 -3.91 -3.18 2.48
CA THR A 151 -3.74 -2.50 3.77
C THR A 151 -4.95 -1.65 4.14
N ASN A 152 -6.08 -1.83 3.45
CA ASN A 152 -7.32 -1.13 3.77
C ASN A 152 -8.11 -1.85 4.85
N ASP A 153 -8.65 -1.07 5.79
CA ASP A 153 -9.65 -1.50 6.75
C ASP A 153 -11.02 -0.95 6.35
N THR A 154 -12.02 -1.83 6.24
CA THR A 154 -13.38 -1.46 5.83
C THR A 154 -14.21 -1.11 7.07
N TRP A 155 -14.88 0.05 7.06
CA TRP A 155 -15.67 0.50 8.18
C TRP A 155 -16.89 -0.38 8.40
N SER A 156 -17.05 -0.86 9.63
CA SER A 156 -18.27 -1.60 10.04
C SER A 156 -18.66 -2.77 9.14
N ASP A 157 -17.69 -3.46 8.53
CA ASP A 157 -17.92 -4.55 7.56
C ASP A 157 -18.63 -5.77 8.17
N THR A 158 -18.36 -6.07 9.44
CA THR A 158 -18.91 -7.24 10.14
C THR A 158 -19.76 -6.88 11.35
N LYS A 159 -19.54 -5.72 11.96
CA LYS A 159 -20.23 -5.22 13.16
C LYS A 159 -20.38 -3.71 13.10
N PRO A 160 -21.49 -3.15 13.64
CA PRO A 160 -21.60 -1.70 13.80
C PRO A 160 -20.42 -1.15 14.62
N PHE A 161 -19.76 -0.09 14.13
CA PHE A 161 -18.63 0.57 14.78
C PHE A 161 -17.45 -0.37 15.08
N LYS A 162 -17.19 -1.35 14.21
CA LYS A 162 -16.01 -2.21 14.31
C LYS A 162 -14.73 -1.34 14.34
N THR A 163 -13.82 -1.65 15.26
CA THR A 163 -12.48 -1.08 15.28
C THR A 163 -11.59 -1.78 14.25
N GLY A 164 -10.72 -1.03 13.59
CA GLY A 164 -9.79 -1.56 12.60
C GLY A 164 -8.66 -2.40 13.20
N ASP A 165 -8.09 -3.27 12.39
CA ASP A 165 -6.93 -4.10 12.73
C ASP A 165 -5.63 -3.39 12.33
N ILE A 166 -4.54 -3.68 13.06
CA ILE A 166 -3.19 -3.20 12.77
C ILE A 166 -2.26 -4.40 12.67
N ARG A 167 -1.46 -4.43 11.60
CA ARG A 167 -0.49 -5.49 11.33
C ARG A 167 0.93 -4.94 11.19
N LEU A 168 1.92 -5.83 11.34
CA LEU A 168 3.29 -5.53 10.95
C LEU A 168 3.33 -5.43 9.41
N ASP A 169 3.67 -4.26 8.89
CA ASP A 169 3.80 -4.04 7.44
C ASP A 169 5.16 -4.54 6.94
N TYR A 170 6.24 -4.06 7.54
CA TYR A 170 7.60 -4.53 7.23
C TYR A 170 8.48 -4.53 8.49
N ALA A 171 9.45 -5.43 8.52
CA ALA A 171 10.50 -5.48 9.52
C ALA A 171 11.73 -6.15 8.90
N TYR A 172 12.80 -5.40 8.67
CA TYR A 172 13.98 -5.89 8.01
C TYR A 172 15.26 -5.25 8.53
N ALA A 173 16.38 -5.95 8.33
CA ALA A 173 17.72 -5.39 8.41
C ALA A 173 18.40 -5.51 7.04
N ALA A 174 19.19 -4.50 6.68
CA ALA A 174 19.95 -4.51 5.45
C ALA A 174 21.38 -3.99 5.68
N HIS A 175 22.32 -4.55 4.93
CA HIS A 175 23.71 -4.13 4.92
C HIS A 175 24.17 -3.82 3.50
N LYS A 176 24.86 -2.71 3.33
CA LYS A 176 25.47 -2.32 2.07
C LYS A 176 26.94 -2.71 2.08
N TRP A 177 27.38 -3.35 1.02
CA TRP A 177 28.78 -3.69 0.80
C TRP A 177 29.15 -3.37 -0.64
N GLN A 178 29.89 -2.32 -0.85
CA GLN A 178 30.21 -1.77 -2.17
C GLN A 178 28.92 -1.47 -2.96
N ASP A 179 28.72 -2.10 -4.13
CA ASP A 179 27.54 -1.97 -4.99
C ASP A 179 26.41 -2.96 -4.61
N PHE A 180 26.63 -3.80 -3.61
CA PHE A 180 25.64 -4.76 -3.14
C PHE A 180 24.87 -4.24 -1.93
N LYS A 181 23.59 -4.67 -1.86
CA LYS A 181 22.75 -4.54 -0.66
C LYS A 181 22.16 -5.89 -0.34
N PHE A 182 22.40 -6.38 0.85
CA PHE A 182 21.81 -7.60 1.40
C PHE A 182 20.72 -7.22 2.39
N THR A 183 19.54 -7.84 2.26
CA THR A 183 18.40 -7.58 3.14
C THR A 183 17.87 -8.90 3.69
N ILE A 184 17.56 -8.93 4.99
CA ILE A 184 16.90 -10.05 5.67
C ILE A 184 15.66 -9.53 6.39
N GLY A 185 14.57 -10.27 6.32
CA GLY A 185 13.30 -9.95 6.98
C GLY A 185 12.17 -9.68 6.00
N GLN A 186 11.08 -9.12 6.51
CA GLN A 186 9.90 -8.75 5.74
C GLN A 186 10.09 -7.35 5.15
N GLN A 187 10.16 -7.25 3.83
CA GLN A 187 10.52 -6.02 3.12
C GLN A 187 9.52 -5.67 2.02
N ILE A 188 9.53 -4.40 1.62
CA ILE A 188 8.84 -3.93 0.41
C ILE A 188 9.46 -4.64 -0.80
N ASN A 189 8.63 -4.99 -1.79
CA ASN A 189 9.07 -5.65 -3.01
C ASN A 189 10.24 -4.88 -3.67
N PRO A 190 11.43 -5.48 -3.82
CA PRO A 190 12.62 -4.83 -4.36
C PRO A 190 12.76 -4.92 -5.88
N TYR A 191 11.82 -5.58 -6.58
CA TYR A 191 11.85 -5.82 -8.02
C TYR A 191 11.13 -4.72 -8.80
N GLU A 192 11.62 -4.42 -10.00
CA GLU A 192 10.89 -3.59 -10.98
C GLU A 192 9.69 -4.39 -11.49
N THR A 193 8.50 -3.87 -11.31
CA THR A 193 7.27 -4.58 -11.63
C THR A 193 6.12 -3.62 -11.93
N SER A 194 5.04 -4.14 -12.49
CA SER A 194 3.77 -3.41 -12.62
C SER A 194 2.82 -3.75 -11.48
N TRP A 195 1.87 -2.87 -11.26
CA TRP A 195 0.82 -3.01 -10.25
C TRP A 195 -0.04 -4.28 -10.46
N VAL A 196 -0.14 -4.79 -11.70
CA VAL A 196 -0.95 -5.98 -12.03
C VAL A 196 -0.29 -7.26 -11.59
N LEU A 197 1.03 -7.41 -11.79
CA LEU A 197 1.75 -8.63 -11.45
C LEU A 197 1.97 -8.77 -9.93
N TRP A 198 2.30 -7.65 -9.27
CA TRP A 198 2.53 -7.61 -7.84
C TRP A 198 1.82 -6.41 -7.22
N ASP A 199 0.90 -6.66 -6.29
CA ASP A 199 0.28 -5.60 -5.52
C ASP A 199 1.34 -4.85 -4.69
N SER A 200 1.19 -3.54 -4.60
CA SER A 200 2.12 -2.67 -3.87
C SER A 200 2.11 -2.89 -2.35
N ASP A 201 1.08 -3.55 -1.81
CA ASP A 201 0.94 -3.88 -0.40
C ASP A 201 1.59 -5.24 -0.04
N VAL A 202 2.01 -6.03 -1.04
CA VAL A 202 2.70 -7.31 -0.81
C VAL A 202 4.10 -7.07 -0.24
N ARG A 203 4.42 -7.79 0.82
CA ARG A 203 5.73 -7.79 1.48
C ARG A 203 6.39 -9.15 1.34
N LEU A 204 7.64 -9.14 0.94
CA LEU A 204 8.44 -10.36 0.76
C LEU A 204 9.27 -10.62 2.02
N ALA A 205 9.04 -11.75 2.68
CA ALA A 205 9.73 -12.14 3.92
C ALA A 205 10.82 -13.19 3.62
N GLY A 206 12.09 -12.81 3.71
CA GLY A 206 13.20 -13.69 3.37
C GLY A 206 14.52 -12.98 3.22
N LEU A 207 15.33 -13.45 2.28
CA LEU A 207 16.66 -12.93 1.96
C LEU A 207 16.68 -12.32 0.56
N THR A 208 17.31 -11.15 0.42
CA THR A 208 17.50 -10.50 -0.88
C THR A 208 18.92 -10.00 -1.02
N ALA A 209 19.50 -10.20 -2.19
CA ALA A 209 20.76 -9.59 -2.63
C ALA A 209 20.48 -8.70 -3.84
N GLN A 210 20.85 -7.44 -3.78
CA GLN A 210 20.72 -6.45 -4.85
C GLN A 210 22.09 -5.94 -5.26
N TYR A 211 22.31 -5.77 -6.56
CA TYR A 211 23.50 -5.15 -7.16
C TYR A 211 23.08 -3.96 -8.02
N GLY A 212 23.86 -2.88 -8.03
CA GLY A 212 23.65 -1.76 -8.94
C GLY A 212 22.36 -0.97 -8.69
N GLN A 213 22.28 -0.21 -7.61
CA GLN A 213 21.01 0.45 -7.20
C GLN A 213 20.69 1.77 -7.92
N LYS A 214 21.63 2.31 -8.72
CA LYS A 214 21.49 3.62 -9.39
C LYS A 214 21.33 3.45 -10.91
N GLU A 215 22.13 4.17 -11.69
CA GLU A 215 22.17 4.04 -13.15
C GLU A 215 23.11 2.89 -13.54
N GLY A 216 22.86 2.25 -14.69
CA GLY A 216 23.63 1.12 -15.18
C GLY A 216 22.93 -0.22 -15.01
N ILE A 217 23.72 -1.28 -15.06
CA ILE A 217 23.25 -2.64 -14.84
C ILE A 217 22.82 -2.81 -13.38
N PHE A 218 21.72 -3.47 -13.17
CA PHE A 218 21.28 -3.91 -11.86
C PHE A 218 20.83 -5.37 -11.86
N ALA A 219 20.91 -6.00 -10.72
CA ALA A 219 20.35 -7.34 -10.50
C ALA A 219 19.79 -7.47 -9.08
N THR A 220 18.75 -8.27 -8.93
CA THR A 220 18.14 -8.61 -7.65
C THR A 220 17.85 -10.10 -7.60
N LEU A 221 18.30 -10.76 -6.56
CA LEU A 221 18.04 -12.18 -6.29
C LEU A 221 17.43 -12.33 -4.89
N GLY A 222 16.47 -13.22 -4.73
CA GLY A 222 15.84 -13.45 -3.44
C GLY A 222 15.22 -14.82 -3.28
N GLY A 223 15.14 -15.24 -2.01
CA GLY A 223 14.42 -16.42 -1.56
C GLY A 223 13.53 -16.06 -0.39
N TYR A 224 12.24 -16.37 -0.49
CA TYR A 224 11.20 -15.91 0.42
C TYR A 224 10.34 -17.07 0.90
N GLY A 225 9.95 -17.05 2.18
CA GLY A 225 8.93 -17.94 2.69
C GLY A 225 7.57 -17.58 2.09
N ALA A 226 7.03 -18.46 1.27
CA ALA A 226 5.74 -18.26 0.62
C ALA A 226 4.58 -18.75 1.50
N ARG A 227 4.76 -19.87 2.20
CA ARG A 227 3.76 -20.46 3.09
C ARG A 227 4.40 -21.42 4.10
N LEU A 228 4.00 -21.35 5.36
CA LEU A 228 4.26 -22.42 6.31
C LEU A 228 3.26 -23.56 6.05
N VAL A 229 3.77 -24.72 5.62
CA VAL A 229 2.95 -25.90 5.28
C VAL A 229 2.64 -26.72 6.52
N ASN A 230 3.69 -26.92 7.35
CA ASN A 230 3.62 -27.56 8.67
C ASN A 230 4.82 -27.09 9.51
N ASP A 231 4.92 -27.55 10.74
CA ASP A 231 5.97 -27.10 11.68
C ASP A 231 7.40 -27.33 11.18
N ASP A 232 7.59 -28.24 10.22
CA ASP A 232 8.91 -28.64 9.71
C ASP A 232 9.19 -28.16 8.27
N ASN A 233 8.20 -27.56 7.58
CA ASN A 233 8.33 -27.25 6.16
C ASN A 233 7.70 -25.91 5.79
N THR A 234 8.55 -25.01 5.28
CA THR A 234 8.15 -23.73 4.68
C THR A 234 8.29 -23.82 3.15
N ALA A 235 7.19 -23.67 2.46
CA ALA A 235 7.18 -23.54 1.01
C ALA A 235 7.83 -22.22 0.59
N MET A 236 8.64 -22.25 -0.47
CA MET A 236 9.52 -21.16 -0.86
C MET A 236 9.13 -20.54 -2.20
N LEU A 237 9.36 -19.24 -2.31
CA LEU A 237 9.37 -18.46 -3.54
C LEU A 237 10.81 -18.03 -3.84
N TYR A 238 11.31 -18.34 -5.01
CA TYR A 238 12.61 -17.87 -5.51
C TYR A 238 12.39 -16.86 -6.63
N MET A 239 13.13 -15.74 -6.57
CA MET A 239 13.00 -14.67 -7.56
C MET A 239 14.37 -14.17 -8.00
N GLY A 240 14.47 -13.85 -9.29
CA GLY A 240 15.64 -13.21 -9.88
C GLY A 240 15.22 -12.20 -10.92
N GLN A 241 15.89 -11.06 -10.97
CA GLN A 241 15.69 -10.03 -11.98
C GLN A 241 17.02 -9.38 -12.32
N ALA A 242 17.24 -9.08 -13.59
CA ALA A 242 18.35 -8.27 -14.06
C ALA A 242 17.86 -7.23 -15.06
N GLY A 243 18.53 -6.08 -15.10
CA GLY A 243 18.11 -5.01 -15.97
C GLY A 243 19.11 -3.89 -16.10
N TYR A 244 18.67 -2.83 -16.74
CA TYR A 244 19.46 -1.63 -16.98
C TYR A 244 18.61 -0.38 -16.73
N ARG A 245 19.17 0.59 -16.02
CA ARG A 245 18.63 1.94 -15.83
C ARG A 245 19.53 2.95 -16.50
N GLY A 246 18.97 3.77 -17.37
CA GLY A 246 19.77 4.73 -18.12
C GLY A 246 19.03 6.02 -18.46
N LYS A 247 19.75 6.90 -19.16
CA LYS A 247 19.27 8.16 -19.67
C LYS A 247 19.65 8.34 -21.13
N VAL A 248 18.75 8.94 -21.91
CA VAL A 248 19.02 9.44 -23.26
C VAL A 248 18.46 10.86 -23.35
N GLY A 249 19.34 11.85 -23.38
CA GLY A 249 18.94 13.24 -23.16
C GLY A 249 18.28 13.41 -21.80
N ASP A 250 17.08 13.96 -21.76
CA ASP A 250 16.28 14.13 -20.54
C ASP A 250 15.38 12.92 -20.22
N ALA A 251 15.30 11.97 -21.15
CA ALA A 251 14.51 10.76 -20.95
C ALA A 251 15.26 9.76 -20.06
N LYS A 252 14.58 9.26 -19.02
CA LYS A 252 15.04 8.16 -18.16
C LYS A 252 14.31 6.88 -18.54
N TYR A 253 15.04 5.78 -18.61
CA TYR A 253 14.44 4.49 -18.90
C TYR A 253 14.93 3.39 -17.97
N THR A 254 14.08 2.39 -17.78
CA THR A 254 14.38 1.15 -17.09
C THR A 254 13.87 -0.01 -17.95
N VAL A 255 14.71 -1.01 -18.13
CA VAL A 255 14.31 -2.29 -18.71
C VAL A 255 14.79 -3.40 -17.78
N ALA A 256 13.94 -4.40 -17.55
CA ALA A 256 14.26 -5.52 -16.68
C ALA A 256 13.67 -6.82 -17.22
N ALA A 257 14.39 -7.92 -17.02
CA ALA A 257 13.90 -9.27 -17.23
C ALA A 257 13.91 -9.98 -15.87
N GLY A 258 12.80 -10.58 -15.52
CA GLY A 258 12.58 -11.27 -14.26
C GLY A 258 12.20 -12.72 -14.46
N TYR A 259 12.38 -13.49 -13.39
CA TYR A 259 11.90 -14.86 -13.28
C TYR A 259 11.60 -15.16 -11.82
N HIS A 260 10.44 -15.78 -11.57
CA HIS A 260 10.13 -16.29 -10.25
C HIS A 260 9.48 -17.67 -10.30
N LYS A 261 9.75 -18.45 -9.28
CA LYS A 261 9.29 -19.84 -9.18
C LYS A 261 8.91 -20.16 -7.73
N TYR A 262 7.76 -20.79 -7.58
CA TYR A 262 7.37 -21.43 -6.33
C TYR A 262 7.87 -22.88 -6.32
N ASP A 263 8.27 -23.35 -5.14
CA ASP A 263 8.68 -24.75 -4.99
C ASP A 263 7.47 -25.72 -5.02
N GLN A 264 7.75 -27.01 -5.16
CA GLN A 264 6.71 -28.05 -5.23
C GLN A 264 5.89 -28.14 -3.94
N SER A 265 6.47 -27.81 -2.81
CA SER A 265 5.75 -27.78 -1.52
C SER A 265 4.66 -26.74 -1.51
N PHE A 266 4.90 -25.59 -2.15
CA PHE A 266 3.87 -24.56 -2.34
C PHE A 266 2.75 -25.05 -3.23
N ILE A 267 3.08 -25.62 -4.40
CA ILE A 267 2.09 -26.10 -5.38
C ILE A 267 1.16 -27.13 -4.76
N ASN A 268 1.71 -28.08 -3.99
CA ASN A 268 0.93 -29.12 -3.30
C ASN A 268 -0.03 -28.58 -2.23
N ASN A 269 0.19 -27.36 -1.74
CA ASN A 269 -0.54 -26.79 -0.61
C ASN A 269 -1.11 -25.41 -0.89
N MET A 270 -1.06 -24.91 -2.12
CA MET A 270 -1.56 -23.58 -2.43
C MET A 270 -3.08 -23.47 -2.28
N PRO A 271 -3.61 -22.31 -1.88
CA PRO A 271 -5.03 -22.03 -1.91
C PRO A 271 -5.57 -22.12 -3.35
N THR A 272 -6.66 -22.87 -3.54
CA THR A 272 -7.25 -23.09 -4.87
C THR A 272 -8.01 -21.89 -5.41
N ASP A 273 -8.37 -20.92 -4.58
CA ASP A 273 -9.02 -19.66 -4.97
C ASP A 273 -8.07 -18.63 -5.60
N ALA A 274 -6.78 -18.90 -5.55
CA ALA A 274 -5.75 -17.99 -6.06
C ALA A 274 -5.45 -18.14 -7.56
N ILE A 275 -5.93 -19.21 -8.17
CA ILE A 275 -5.86 -19.48 -9.61
C ILE A 275 -7.27 -19.73 -10.15
N TYR A 276 -7.48 -19.44 -11.41
CA TYR A 276 -8.80 -19.61 -12.03
C TYR A 276 -9.21 -21.09 -12.15
N THR A 277 -8.25 -21.97 -12.32
CA THR A 277 -8.55 -23.41 -12.43
C THR A 277 -8.94 -24.01 -11.07
N THR A 278 -9.96 -24.85 -11.09
CA THR A 278 -10.44 -25.56 -9.90
C THR A 278 -9.71 -26.87 -9.63
N SER A 279 -8.88 -27.31 -10.58
CA SER A 279 -8.15 -28.58 -10.49
C SER A 279 -6.80 -28.47 -11.18
N ILE A 280 -5.77 -28.85 -10.46
CA ILE A 280 -4.41 -28.98 -10.99
C ILE A 280 -3.91 -30.40 -10.73
N ASP A 281 -3.06 -30.91 -11.60
CA ASP A 281 -2.20 -32.05 -11.31
C ASP A 281 -0.89 -31.51 -10.69
N PRO A 282 -0.69 -31.62 -9.38
CA PRO A 282 0.50 -31.06 -8.74
C PRO A 282 1.83 -31.68 -9.21
N ALA A 283 1.79 -32.82 -9.90
CA ALA A 283 2.99 -33.45 -10.46
C ALA A 283 3.44 -32.81 -11.78
N GLN A 284 2.55 -32.11 -12.47
CA GLN A 284 2.81 -31.47 -13.76
C GLN A 284 2.72 -29.94 -13.69
N TYR A 285 1.86 -29.40 -12.82
CA TYR A 285 1.66 -27.97 -12.67
C TYR A 285 2.77 -27.30 -11.87
N ALA A 286 3.25 -26.17 -12.35
CA ALA A 286 4.15 -25.29 -11.63
C ALA A 286 3.75 -23.82 -11.83
N ILE A 287 4.22 -22.95 -10.95
CA ILE A 287 4.18 -21.51 -11.14
C ILE A 287 5.62 -21.06 -11.35
N GLU A 288 5.98 -20.91 -12.61
CA GLU A 288 7.31 -20.54 -13.11
C GLU A 288 7.16 -19.38 -14.10
N VAL A 289 7.18 -18.15 -13.58
CA VAL A 289 6.85 -16.96 -14.36
C VAL A 289 8.10 -16.23 -14.79
N GLY A 290 8.28 -16.07 -16.08
CA GLY A 290 9.25 -15.16 -16.68
C GLY A 290 8.57 -13.86 -17.09
N ASP A 291 9.24 -12.72 -16.89
CA ASP A 291 8.68 -11.41 -17.17
C ASP A 291 9.67 -10.45 -17.85
N LEU A 292 9.12 -9.49 -18.61
CA LEU A 292 9.85 -8.38 -19.21
C LEU A 292 9.13 -7.08 -18.86
N TYR A 293 9.82 -6.20 -18.15
CA TYR A 293 9.36 -4.88 -17.74
C TYR A 293 10.11 -3.77 -18.47
N GLY A 294 9.40 -2.76 -18.91
CA GLY A 294 9.96 -1.55 -19.50
C GLY A 294 9.25 -0.29 -19.06
N LYS A 295 10.01 0.76 -18.77
CA LYS A 295 9.48 2.09 -18.46
C LYS A 295 10.38 3.15 -19.06
N VAL A 296 9.78 4.18 -19.67
CA VAL A 296 10.45 5.40 -20.10
C VAL A 296 9.70 6.60 -19.55
N SER A 297 10.45 7.58 -18.99
CA SER A 297 9.91 8.83 -18.47
C SER A 297 10.68 10.00 -19.06
N PHE A 298 9.97 10.99 -19.58
CA PHE A 298 10.55 12.14 -20.25
C PHE A 298 9.73 13.41 -20.02
N PRO A 299 10.37 14.58 -19.95
CA PRO A 299 9.68 15.85 -19.86
C PRO A 299 9.12 16.24 -21.24
N VAL A 300 7.91 16.80 -21.25
CA VAL A 300 7.30 17.45 -22.44
C VAL A 300 6.74 18.78 -21.99
N SER A 301 7.43 19.86 -22.30
CA SER A 301 7.10 21.20 -21.79
C SER A 301 7.02 21.20 -20.25
N SER A 302 5.89 21.55 -19.66
CA SER A 302 5.66 21.52 -18.21
C SER A 302 5.21 20.16 -17.66
N ALA A 303 4.97 19.18 -18.53
CA ALA A 303 4.54 17.85 -18.17
C ALA A 303 5.71 16.88 -18.06
N LYS A 304 5.60 15.90 -17.16
CA LYS A 304 6.42 14.70 -17.15
C LYS A 304 5.54 13.53 -17.58
N LEU A 305 5.89 12.89 -18.68
CA LEU A 305 5.19 11.71 -19.19
C LEU A 305 5.98 10.46 -18.84
N SER A 306 5.29 9.36 -18.60
CA SER A 306 5.89 8.02 -18.38
C SER A 306 5.06 6.99 -19.12
N LEU A 307 5.72 6.23 -20.00
CA LEU A 307 5.15 5.04 -20.64
C LEU A 307 5.75 3.82 -19.97
N TYR A 308 4.94 2.80 -19.71
CA TYR A 308 5.42 1.52 -19.22
C TYR A 308 4.68 0.36 -19.88
N GLY A 309 5.36 -0.76 -19.93
CA GLY A 309 4.82 -2.04 -20.35
C GLY A 309 5.41 -3.17 -19.51
N HIS A 310 4.62 -4.19 -19.25
CA HIS A 310 5.05 -5.40 -18.58
C HIS A 310 4.34 -6.58 -19.23
N ILE A 311 5.08 -7.60 -19.60
CA ILE A 311 4.56 -8.87 -20.13
C ILE A 311 5.18 -10.02 -19.33
N TRP A 312 4.39 -11.03 -19.03
CA TRP A 312 4.84 -12.22 -18.30
C TRP A 312 4.16 -13.48 -18.83
N GLN A 313 4.80 -14.62 -18.64
CA GLN A 313 4.28 -15.92 -18.98
C GLN A 313 4.63 -16.95 -17.91
N ASN A 314 3.67 -17.77 -17.53
CA ASN A 314 3.87 -18.91 -16.65
C ASN A 314 4.22 -20.17 -17.45
N PHE A 315 5.50 -20.52 -17.52
CA PHE A 315 6.00 -21.69 -18.25
C PHE A 315 5.65 -23.03 -17.59
N GLY A 316 5.11 -23.01 -16.37
CA GLY A 316 4.74 -24.20 -15.61
C GLY A 316 3.25 -24.55 -15.64
N ALA A 317 2.45 -23.91 -16.47
CA ALA A 317 1.00 -24.08 -16.47
C ALA A 317 0.48 -25.40 -17.08
N GLU A 318 1.33 -26.24 -17.64
CA GLU A 318 0.96 -27.47 -18.39
C GLU A 318 0.10 -28.46 -17.60
N GLY A 319 0.24 -28.53 -16.28
CA GLY A 319 -0.54 -29.40 -15.40
C GLY A 319 -1.90 -28.84 -14.99
N SER A 320 -2.32 -27.72 -15.54
CA SER A 320 -3.64 -27.17 -15.27
C SER A 320 -4.72 -28.03 -15.90
N MET A 321 -5.44 -28.77 -15.05
CA MET A 321 -6.60 -29.57 -15.46
C MET A 321 -7.85 -28.69 -15.44
N GLY A 322 -7.91 -27.72 -16.34
CA GLY A 322 -9.17 -27.03 -16.64
C GLY A 322 -10.21 -28.09 -16.93
N GLN A 323 -11.37 -27.99 -16.30
CA GLN A 323 -12.40 -29.03 -16.42
C GLN A 323 -12.54 -29.45 -17.88
N SER A 324 -12.31 -30.73 -18.15
CA SER A 324 -12.30 -31.37 -19.46
C SER A 324 -13.63 -31.28 -20.26
N GLN A 325 -14.54 -30.44 -19.85
CA GLN A 325 -15.83 -30.21 -20.43
C GLN A 325 -15.93 -28.95 -21.32
N ALA A 326 -14.88 -28.17 -21.40
CA ALA A 326 -14.87 -26.98 -22.25
C ALA A 326 -14.49 -27.33 -23.71
N LYS A 327 -15.22 -28.22 -24.35
CA LYS A 327 -14.98 -28.61 -25.77
C LYS A 327 -15.12 -27.47 -26.77
N ASP A 328 -15.69 -26.36 -26.38
CA ASP A 328 -16.03 -25.24 -27.25
C ASP A 328 -15.25 -23.96 -26.96
N PHE A 329 -14.22 -23.99 -26.10
CA PHE A 329 -13.44 -22.83 -25.76
C PHE A 329 -12.13 -22.71 -26.56
N PRO A 330 -11.74 -21.49 -26.95
CA PRO A 330 -10.55 -21.28 -27.80
C PRO A 330 -9.23 -21.65 -27.12
N LYS A 331 -9.19 -21.59 -25.76
CA LYS A 331 -8.04 -22.00 -24.95
C LYS A 331 -8.49 -22.84 -23.76
N THR A 332 -7.68 -23.82 -23.38
CA THR A 332 -7.79 -24.46 -22.06
C THR A 332 -7.14 -23.54 -21.01
N PRO A 333 -7.49 -23.62 -19.73
CA PRO A 333 -6.80 -22.82 -18.71
C PRO A 333 -5.27 -22.96 -18.76
N GLY A 334 -4.72 -24.15 -18.97
CA GLY A 334 -3.28 -24.37 -19.08
C GLY A 334 -2.60 -23.71 -20.27
N ASP A 335 -3.35 -23.38 -21.32
CA ASP A 335 -2.87 -22.60 -22.48
C ASP A 335 -3.06 -21.08 -22.27
N ALA A 336 -3.73 -20.68 -21.20
CA ALA A 336 -4.02 -19.30 -20.85
C ALA A 336 -3.01 -18.80 -19.80
N ASP A 337 -1.75 -18.79 -20.16
CA ASP A 337 -0.59 -18.61 -19.30
C ASP A 337 0.10 -17.25 -19.45
N LEU A 338 -0.45 -16.36 -20.31
CA LEU A 338 0.12 -15.07 -20.64
C LEU A 338 -0.59 -13.93 -19.89
N GLY A 339 0.18 -12.95 -19.44
CA GLY A 339 -0.37 -11.70 -18.95
C GLY A 339 0.44 -10.50 -19.42
N TRP A 340 -0.20 -9.34 -19.52
CA TRP A 340 0.48 -8.11 -19.91
C TRP A 340 -0.28 -6.86 -19.48
N VAL A 341 0.44 -5.76 -19.37
CA VAL A 341 -0.11 -4.43 -19.16
C VAL A 341 0.68 -3.38 -19.90
N VAL A 342 0.00 -2.40 -20.43
CA VAL A 342 0.58 -1.16 -20.96
C VAL A 342 -0.08 0.03 -20.30
N GLY A 343 0.70 1.06 -19.99
CA GLY A 343 0.17 2.25 -19.34
C GLY A 343 0.95 3.52 -19.65
N LEU A 344 0.26 4.62 -19.46
CA LEU A 344 0.74 5.99 -19.62
C LEU A 344 0.39 6.79 -18.36
N ASP A 345 1.38 7.45 -17.77
CA ASP A 345 1.20 8.39 -16.67
C ASP A 345 1.66 9.78 -17.10
N ALA A 346 0.95 10.81 -16.68
CA ALA A 346 1.30 12.21 -16.89
C ALA A 346 1.23 12.99 -15.57
N GLN A 347 2.29 13.76 -15.28
CA GLN A 347 2.33 14.74 -14.20
C GLN A 347 2.42 16.12 -14.81
N ILE A 348 1.41 16.97 -14.57
CA ILE A 348 1.33 18.34 -15.07
C ILE A 348 1.11 19.24 -13.86
N ASP A 349 2.17 19.91 -13.41
CA ASP A 349 2.16 20.65 -12.14
C ASP A 349 1.61 19.79 -10.99
N LYS A 350 0.44 20.14 -10.47
CA LYS A 350 -0.26 19.45 -9.37
C LYS A 350 -1.22 18.35 -9.84
N VAL A 351 -1.45 18.23 -11.14
CA VAL A 351 -2.37 17.25 -11.71
C VAL A 351 -1.62 15.98 -12.09
N ARG A 352 -2.15 14.84 -11.69
CA ARG A 352 -1.68 13.51 -12.07
C ARG A 352 -2.74 12.80 -12.87
N LEU A 353 -2.38 12.23 -13.99
CA LEU A 353 -3.27 11.46 -14.85
C LEU A 353 -2.61 10.12 -15.15
N GLY A 354 -3.38 9.07 -15.23
CA GLY A 354 -2.92 7.73 -15.56
C GLY A 354 -3.96 6.97 -16.36
N TYR A 355 -3.49 6.17 -17.29
CA TYR A 355 -4.30 5.20 -18.02
C TYR A 355 -3.50 3.91 -18.17
N ALA A 356 -4.15 2.77 -17.99
CA ALA A 356 -3.59 1.47 -18.30
C ALA A 356 -4.65 0.52 -18.85
N TYR A 357 -4.20 -0.43 -19.65
CA TYR A 357 -4.98 -1.60 -20.04
C TYR A 357 -4.18 -2.84 -19.72
N ALA A 358 -4.85 -3.84 -19.11
CA ALA A 358 -4.22 -5.08 -18.67
C ALA A 358 -5.04 -6.29 -19.08
N VAL A 359 -4.32 -7.40 -19.33
CA VAL A 359 -4.86 -8.73 -19.53
C VAL A 359 -4.09 -9.68 -18.61
N VAL A 360 -4.81 -10.50 -17.86
CA VAL A 360 -4.28 -11.52 -16.96
C VAL A 360 -5.00 -12.82 -17.28
N GLU A 361 -4.39 -13.67 -18.07
CA GLU A 361 -4.97 -14.96 -18.42
C GLU A 361 -5.04 -15.89 -17.20
N ALA A 362 -5.79 -16.98 -17.30
CA ALA A 362 -6.22 -17.81 -16.18
C ALA A 362 -5.08 -18.37 -15.32
N ASP A 363 -4.02 -18.88 -15.96
CA ASP A 363 -2.86 -19.50 -15.30
C ASP A 363 -1.55 -18.70 -15.46
N SER A 364 -1.67 -17.41 -15.80
CA SER A 364 -0.50 -16.57 -16.09
C SER A 364 0.33 -16.20 -14.87
N LEU A 365 -0.23 -16.29 -13.66
CA LEU A 365 0.44 -15.94 -12.39
C LEU A 365 -0.30 -16.53 -11.18
N TYR A 366 0.34 -16.49 -10.01
CA TYR A 366 -0.32 -16.72 -8.73
C TYR A 366 -1.12 -15.48 -8.30
N GLY A 367 -2.41 -15.47 -8.58
CA GLY A 367 -3.26 -14.29 -8.50
C GLY A 367 -3.47 -13.70 -7.10
N TYR A 368 -3.14 -14.43 -6.04
CA TYR A 368 -3.30 -13.97 -4.66
C TYR A 368 -2.41 -12.76 -4.31
N LEU A 369 -1.29 -12.59 -5.03
CA LEU A 369 -0.35 -11.49 -4.85
C LEU A 369 -0.52 -10.36 -5.88
N ALA A 370 -1.44 -10.53 -6.85
CA ALA A 370 -1.81 -9.51 -7.82
C ALA A 370 -2.65 -8.39 -7.18
N ASP A 371 -2.83 -7.29 -7.92
CA ASP A 371 -3.68 -6.16 -7.48
C ASP A 371 -5.05 -6.65 -7.01
N ALA A 372 -5.41 -6.28 -5.77
CA ALA A 372 -6.62 -6.74 -5.11
C ALA A 372 -7.89 -6.06 -5.62
N ASP A 373 -7.76 -4.86 -6.18
CA ASP A 373 -8.89 -4.07 -6.68
C ASP A 373 -9.25 -4.44 -8.13
N PHE A 374 -8.25 -4.73 -8.99
CA PHE A 374 -8.45 -5.16 -10.37
C PHE A 374 -8.90 -6.63 -10.42
N GLY A 375 -10.18 -6.85 -10.72
CA GLY A 375 -10.81 -8.17 -10.72
C GLY A 375 -11.57 -8.48 -9.42
N ASP A 376 -11.67 -7.55 -8.47
CA ASP A 376 -12.52 -7.71 -7.29
C ASP A 376 -13.98 -7.97 -7.72
N GLY A 377 -14.52 -9.07 -7.24
CA GLY A 377 -15.89 -9.49 -7.56
C GLY A 377 -16.07 -10.34 -8.81
N LEU A 378 -15.00 -10.64 -9.58
CA LEU A 378 -15.08 -11.63 -10.67
C LEU A 378 -15.06 -13.08 -10.19
N GLY A 379 -14.86 -13.32 -8.87
CA GLY A 379 -14.79 -14.66 -8.30
C GLY A 379 -13.46 -15.38 -8.58
N SER A 380 -12.53 -14.73 -9.27
CA SER A 380 -11.18 -15.23 -9.56
C SER A 380 -10.16 -14.11 -9.46
N LYS A 381 -8.97 -14.44 -9.01
CA LYS A 381 -7.83 -13.51 -8.93
C LYS A 381 -7.10 -13.34 -10.27
N THR A 382 -7.31 -14.26 -11.21
CA THR A 382 -6.78 -14.26 -12.59
C THR A 382 -7.95 -14.29 -13.59
N ASN A 383 -7.70 -14.56 -14.87
CA ASN A 383 -8.70 -14.58 -15.94
C ASN A 383 -9.47 -13.26 -16.04
N LYS A 384 -8.76 -12.15 -16.18
CA LYS A 384 -9.35 -10.81 -16.19
C LYS A 384 -8.67 -9.90 -17.18
N LYS A 385 -9.44 -8.96 -17.76
CA LYS A 385 -8.91 -7.88 -18.60
C LYS A 385 -9.70 -6.61 -18.40
N GLY A 386 -9.06 -5.46 -18.60
CA GLY A 386 -9.77 -4.19 -18.48
C GLY A 386 -8.88 -2.97 -18.38
N HIS A 387 -9.53 -1.87 -18.07
CA HIS A 387 -9.01 -0.53 -18.06
C HIS A 387 -8.81 -0.03 -16.62
N ARG A 388 -7.79 0.81 -16.44
CA ARG A 388 -7.59 1.63 -15.24
C ARG A 388 -7.38 3.07 -15.67
N VAL A 389 -8.22 3.98 -15.19
CA VAL A 389 -8.09 5.42 -15.38
C VAL A 389 -7.89 6.06 -14.01
N GLN A 390 -6.93 6.95 -13.90
CA GLN A 390 -6.63 7.66 -12.67
C GLN A 390 -6.52 9.16 -12.93
N ALA A 391 -7.05 9.95 -12.00
CA ALA A 391 -6.84 11.39 -11.94
C ALA A 391 -6.57 11.78 -10.49
N GLY A 392 -5.56 12.62 -10.27
CA GLY A 392 -5.18 13.07 -8.94
C GLY A 392 -4.80 14.54 -8.94
N TYR A 393 -4.95 15.17 -7.78
CA TYR A 393 -4.56 16.56 -7.56
C TYR A 393 -3.82 16.72 -6.22
N ASP A 394 -2.63 17.33 -6.26
CA ASP A 394 -1.81 17.60 -5.09
C ASP A 394 -2.13 19.01 -4.55
N PHE A 395 -2.96 19.11 -3.50
CA PHE A 395 -3.29 20.39 -2.86
C PHE A 395 -2.04 21.03 -2.25
N THR A 396 -1.27 20.20 -1.56
CA THR A 396 0.01 20.56 -0.94
C THR A 396 0.99 19.40 -1.11
N LYS A 397 2.22 19.55 -0.64
CA LYS A 397 3.20 18.42 -0.59
C LYS A 397 2.74 17.21 0.23
N ASN A 398 1.77 17.39 1.12
CA ASN A 398 1.28 16.38 2.06
C ASN A 398 -0.13 15.88 1.70
N TRP A 399 -1.00 16.73 1.16
CA TRP A 399 -2.40 16.43 0.86
C TRP A 399 -2.65 16.23 -0.63
N SER A 400 -3.31 15.15 -0.98
CA SER A 400 -3.81 14.90 -2.35
C SER A 400 -5.20 14.26 -2.33
N ALA A 401 -5.94 14.44 -3.42
CA ALA A 401 -7.11 13.65 -3.73
C ALA A 401 -6.89 12.90 -5.03
N ASP A 402 -7.43 11.68 -5.11
CA ASP A 402 -7.33 10.82 -6.28
C ASP A 402 -8.70 10.20 -6.60
N ILE A 403 -8.96 10.04 -7.88
CA ILE A 403 -10.08 9.27 -8.41
C ILE A 403 -9.48 8.15 -9.26
N THR A 404 -9.87 6.92 -9.00
CA THR A 404 -9.52 5.76 -9.82
C THR A 404 -10.81 5.10 -10.32
N TRP A 405 -10.89 4.87 -11.61
CA TRP A 405 -11.90 4.04 -12.23
C TRP A 405 -11.23 2.81 -12.82
N LEU A 406 -11.74 1.66 -12.45
CA LEU A 406 -11.38 0.36 -13.00
C LEU A 406 -12.63 -0.20 -13.69
N ASN A 407 -12.50 -0.55 -14.98
CA ASN A 407 -13.53 -1.24 -15.75
C ASN A 407 -12.93 -2.53 -16.25
N TYR A 408 -13.46 -3.67 -15.82
CA TYR A 408 -12.88 -4.96 -16.13
C TYR A 408 -13.94 -6.05 -16.23
N LYS A 409 -13.56 -7.12 -16.89
CA LYS A 409 -14.37 -8.33 -17.09
C LYS A 409 -13.48 -9.57 -17.09
N GLN A 410 -14.11 -10.74 -17.13
CA GLN A 410 -13.39 -11.98 -17.41
C GLN A 410 -12.74 -11.91 -18.79
N ASP A 411 -11.51 -12.46 -18.90
CA ASP A 411 -10.81 -12.53 -20.17
C ASP A 411 -11.46 -13.57 -21.07
N GLU A 412 -11.64 -14.80 -20.58
CA GLU A 412 -12.28 -15.89 -21.29
C GLU A 412 -13.34 -16.58 -20.42
N GLU A 413 -14.39 -17.11 -21.07
CA GLU A 413 -15.46 -17.85 -20.42
C GLU A 413 -15.15 -19.35 -20.43
N TYR A 414 -14.45 -19.84 -19.40
CA TYR A 414 -14.09 -21.27 -19.32
C TYR A 414 -15.21 -22.17 -18.84
N TYR A 415 -16.27 -21.62 -18.23
CA TYR A 415 -17.38 -22.38 -17.71
C TYR A 415 -18.70 -21.82 -18.24
N SER A 416 -19.51 -22.71 -18.82
CA SER A 416 -20.91 -22.41 -19.12
C SER A 416 -21.71 -22.35 -17.81
N THR A 417 -21.52 -21.31 -17.02
CA THR A 417 -22.41 -21.02 -15.91
C THR A 417 -23.52 -20.10 -16.42
N ASN A 418 -24.74 -20.32 -15.94
CA ASN A 418 -25.88 -19.44 -16.22
C ASN A 418 -25.70 -18.02 -15.66
N ASN A 419 -24.55 -17.74 -15.02
CA ASN A 419 -24.19 -16.47 -14.43
C ASN A 419 -22.93 -15.95 -15.14
N LYS A 420 -23.13 -15.23 -16.24
CA LYS A 420 -22.06 -14.46 -16.87
C LYS A 420 -21.92 -13.13 -16.14
N MET A 421 -20.73 -12.82 -15.71
CA MET A 421 -20.39 -11.50 -15.23
C MET A 421 -19.86 -10.69 -16.41
N ASP A 422 -20.69 -9.78 -16.94
CA ASP A 422 -20.33 -9.07 -18.16
C ASP A 422 -19.27 -8.01 -17.89
N THR A 423 -19.47 -7.14 -16.92
CA THR A 423 -18.54 -6.05 -16.63
C THR A 423 -18.63 -5.63 -15.18
N VAL A 424 -17.52 -5.22 -14.62
CA VAL A 424 -17.44 -4.59 -13.30
C VAL A 424 -16.86 -3.20 -13.47
N ASP A 425 -17.57 -2.21 -12.93
CA ASP A 425 -17.10 -0.85 -12.76
C ASP A 425 -16.79 -0.60 -11.29
N LEU A 426 -15.54 -0.21 -11.00
CA LEU A 426 -15.08 0.12 -9.67
C LEU A 426 -14.58 1.56 -9.63
N TYR A 427 -15.25 2.41 -8.86
CA TYR A 427 -14.88 3.80 -8.63
C TYR A 427 -14.31 3.95 -7.23
N GLN A 428 -13.16 4.59 -7.10
CA GLN A 428 -12.50 4.87 -5.84
C GLN A 428 -12.21 6.36 -5.74
N PHE A 429 -12.62 6.97 -4.62
CA PHE A 429 -12.38 8.38 -4.30
C PHE A 429 -11.52 8.43 -3.05
N ASP A 430 -10.27 8.85 -3.19
CA ASP A 430 -9.27 8.83 -2.13
C ASP A 430 -8.92 10.25 -1.69
N LEU A 431 -8.91 10.48 -0.39
CA LEU A 431 -8.25 11.62 0.23
C LEU A 431 -7.02 11.11 0.99
N ASN A 432 -5.86 11.62 0.62
CA ASN A 432 -4.59 11.14 1.15
C ASN A 432 -3.85 12.24 1.91
N TYR A 433 -3.22 11.86 3.01
CA TYR A 433 -2.26 12.67 3.74
C TYR A 433 -0.95 11.90 3.93
N LYS A 434 0.18 12.50 3.58
CA LYS A 434 1.53 11.93 3.76
C LYS A 434 2.32 12.79 4.74
N PHE A 435 3.09 12.18 5.64
CA PHE A 435 3.91 12.85 6.65
C PHE A 435 5.28 12.20 6.83
#